data_ffbd8ca1b7343a379b4d255ba4dbca2c
#
_entry.id   ffbd8ca1b7343a379b4d255ba4dbca2c
#
_cell.length_a   1.000
_cell.length_b   1.000
_cell.length_c   1.000
_cell.angle_alpha   90.00
_cell.angle_beta   90.00
_cell.angle_gamma   90.00
#
_symmetry.space_group_name_H-M   'P 1'
#
loop_
_entity.id
_entity.type
_entity.pdbx_description
1 polymer ?
#
loop_
_entity_poly.entity_id
_entity_poly.type
_entity_poly.pdbx_seq_one_letter_code
_entity_poly.pdbx_strand_id
1 'polypeptide(L)'
;YRYICNYTPNQPGYQPVGFRLNMPMMRRMLQLHEEGALDENQESWFVWPRPREEFYDLEKDPHEMCNLINDPAYRKYIDRLRKVYRQWERKYWQCRPLTEPEIVQTMWPDGVQPLVSAPQIVQKGGQVKLECSTPGVSYAYQLNGRGRNGEKHWNLYVEPFVVHKGDRVA
;
A
#
# COMPACT_ATOMS: atom_id res chain seq x y z
N TYR A 1 -8.66 8.71 23.42
CA TYR A 1 -7.69 9.63 22.79
C TYR A 1 -7.14 9.00 21.52
N ARG A 2 -6.84 9.83 20.53
CA ARG A 2 -6.15 9.46 19.30
C ARG A 2 -4.89 10.30 19.13
N TYR A 3 -3.79 9.65 18.74
CA TYR A 3 -2.53 10.30 18.37
C TYR A 3 -2.16 9.88 16.95
N ILE A 4 -1.83 10.86 16.12
CA ILE A 4 -1.45 10.67 14.72
C ILE A 4 -0.05 11.24 14.50
N CYS A 5 0.77 10.54 13.75
CA CYS A 5 2.04 11.04 13.24
C CYS A 5 2.00 11.08 11.70
N ASN A 6 2.15 12.26 11.14
CA ASN A 6 2.15 12.48 9.71
C ASN A 6 3.55 12.33 9.14
N TYR A 7 3.78 11.28 8.36
CA TYR A 7 5.07 11.02 7.72
C TYR A 7 5.35 11.93 6.52
N THR A 8 4.30 12.43 5.89
CA THR A 8 4.37 13.32 4.72
C THR A 8 3.69 14.66 5.01
N PRO A 9 4.19 15.45 5.98
CA PRO A 9 3.56 16.73 6.34
C PRO A 9 3.57 17.75 5.19
N ASN A 10 4.46 17.54 4.21
CA ASN A 10 4.56 18.41 3.02
C ASN A 10 3.47 18.14 1.96
N GLN A 11 2.49 17.31 2.29
CA GLN A 11 1.33 17.04 1.42
C GLN A 11 0.05 17.37 2.19
N PRO A 12 -0.96 18.01 1.55
CA PRO A 12 -2.24 18.26 2.18
C PRO A 12 -2.98 16.95 2.49
N GLY A 13 -3.98 17.00 3.35
CA GLY A 13 -4.86 15.86 3.62
C GLY A 13 -5.64 15.43 2.38
N TYR A 14 -6.05 16.41 1.58
CA TYR A 14 -6.64 16.15 0.28
C TYR A 14 -5.59 15.65 -0.72
N GLN A 15 -5.89 14.51 -1.35
CA GLN A 15 -5.13 13.96 -2.47
C GLN A 15 -6.03 13.91 -3.70
N PRO A 16 -5.61 14.45 -4.86
CA PRO A 16 -6.39 14.40 -6.09
C PRO A 16 -6.48 12.96 -6.59
N VAL A 17 -7.66 12.37 -6.45
CA VAL A 17 -7.95 11.01 -6.94
C VAL A 17 -9.06 11.11 -7.97
N GLY A 18 -8.80 10.60 -9.18
CA GLY A 18 -9.66 10.81 -10.34
C GLY A 18 -11.14 10.47 -10.12
N PHE A 19 -11.47 9.38 -9.44
CA PHE A 19 -12.87 9.03 -9.18
C PHE A 19 -13.58 10.04 -8.25
N ARG A 20 -12.86 10.67 -7.31
CA ARG A 20 -13.45 11.71 -6.41
C ARG A 20 -13.92 12.92 -7.19
N LEU A 21 -13.23 13.28 -8.26
CA LEU A 21 -13.60 14.39 -9.12
C LEU A 21 -14.94 14.17 -9.85
N ASN A 22 -15.42 12.93 -9.93
CA ASN A 22 -16.74 12.61 -10.47
C ASN A 22 -17.87 12.76 -9.46
N MET A 23 -17.56 12.95 -8.16
CA MET A 23 -18.56 13.15 -7.10
C MET A 23 -19.00 14.62 -7.08
N PRO A 24 -20.31 14.92 -7.23
CA PRO A 24 -20.80 16.31 -7.22
C PRO A 24 -20.42 17.08 -5.95
N MET A 25 -20.48 16.42 -4.79
CA MET A 25 -20.08 17.00 -3.50
C MET A 25 -18.60 17.43 -3.52
N MET A 26 -17.72 16.58 -4.02
CA MET A 26 -16.28 16.90 -4.06
C MET A 26 -15.98 18.05 -5.02
N ARG A 27 -16.62 18.07 -6.18
CA ARG A 27 -16.50 19.22 -7.11
C ARG A 27 -16.94 20.53 -6.48
N ARG A 28 -18.06 20.50 -5.74
CA ARG A 28 -18.54 21.69 -5.03
C ARG A 28 -17.57 22.12 -3.92
N MET A 29 -17.00 21.15 -3.18
CA MET A 29 -16.02 21.44 -2.13
C MET A 29 -14.75 22.08 -2.70
N LEU A 30 -14.22 21.57 -3.81
CA LEU A 30 -13.06 22.15 -4.50
C LEU A 30 -13.34 23.55 -5.01
N GLN A 31 -14.52 23.77 -5.60
CA GLN A 31 -14.95 25.10 -6.03
C GLN A 31 -15.01 26.08 -4.86
N LEU A 32 -15.60 25.69 -3.73
CA LEU A 32 -15.67 26.52 -2.52
C LEU A 32 -14.28 26.81 -1.94
N HIS A 33 -13.36 25.86 -2.02
CA HIS A 33 -11.96 26.06 -1.65
C HIS A 33 -11.29 27.14 -2.53
N GLU A 34 -11.44 27.05 -3.85
CA GLU A 34 -10.93 28.05 -4.80
C GLU A 34 -11.55 29.43 -4.58
N GLU A 35 -12.83 29.49 -4.21
CA GLU A 35 -13.56 30.72 -3.89
C GLU A 35 -13.20 31.30 -2.50
N GLY A 36 -12.47 30.55 -1.66
CA GLY A 36 -12.20 30.90 -0.26
C GLY A 36 -13.44 30.93 0.61
N ALA A 37 -14.44 30.11 0.29
CA ALA A 37 -15.77 30.12 0.91
C ALA A 37 -16.00 28.89 1.84
N LEU A 38 -14.96 28.08 2.10
CA LEU A 38 -15.01 27.00 3.09
C LEU A 38 -14.89 27.58 4.51
N ASP A 39 -15.53 26.92 5.49
CA ASP A 39 -15.26 27.19 6.88
C ASP A 39 -13.90 26.58 7.31
N GLU A 40 -13.42 26.94 8.51
CA GLU A 40 -12.11 26.49 9.04
C GLU A 40 -11.98 24.97 9.08
N ASN A 41 -13.04 24.26 9.44
CA ASN A 41 -13.04 22.81 9.53
C ASN A 41 -12.96 22.15 8.15
N GLN A 42 -13.70 22.68 7.19
CA GLN A 42 -13.67 22.21 5.80
C GLN A 42 -12.31 22.51 5.15
N GLU A 43 -11.75 23.71 5.42
CA GLU A 43 -10.45 24.13 4.91
C GLU A 43 -9.30 23.31 5.47
N SER A 44 -9.46 22.70 6.67
CA SER A 44 -8.44 21.85 7.30
C SER A 44 -7.95 20.71 6.39
N TRP A 45 -8.78 20.27 5.46
CA TRP A 45 -8.43 19.22 4.48
C TRP A 45 -7.38 19.65 3.46
N PHE A 46 -7.31 20.96 3.20
CA PHE A 46 -6.42 21.58 2.21
C PHE A 46 -5.20 22.22 2.86
N VAL A 47 -5.11 22.21 4.19
CA VAL A 47 -3.97 22.80 4.92
C VAL A 47 -2.64 22.17 4.50
N TRP A 48 -1.69 23.02 4.17
CA TRP A 48 -0.34 22.66 3.82
C TRP A 48 0.65 23.71 4.35
N PRO A 49 1.75 23.29 5.01
CA PRO A 49 2.04 21.94 5.47
C PRO A 49 1.11 21.49 6.60
N ARG A 50 0.83 20.17 6.67
CA ARG A 50 0.05 19.62 7.77
C ARG A 50 0.85 19.58 9.06
N PRO A 51 0.19 19.62 10.25
CA PRO A 51 0.85 19.31 11.51
C PRO A 51 1.58 17.97 11.44
N ARG A 52 2.80 17.92 11.96
CA ARG A 52 3.56 16.66 12.01
C ARG A 52 2.97 15.65 12.98
N GLU A 53 2.35 16.15 14.04
CA GLU A 53 1.67 15.36 15.06
C GLU A 53 0.28 15.94 15.31
N GLU A 54 -0.68 15.06 15.55
CA GLU A 54 -2.04 15.44 15.90
C GLU A 54 -2.50 14.63 17.12
N PHE A 55 -3.33 15.24 17.97
CA PHE A 55 -3.89 14.60 19.14
C PHE A 55 -5.33 15.04 19.34
N TYR A 56 -6.23 14.07 19.58
CA TYR A 56 -7.66 14.32 19.71
C TYR A 56 -8.22 13.61 20.94
N ASP A 57 -9.16 14.29 21.62
CA ASP A 57 -9.98 13.74 22.70
C ASP A 57 -11.30 13.24 22.12
N LEU A 58 -11.38 11.97 21.76
CA LEU A 58 -12.53 11.38 21.07
C LEU A 58 -13.83 11.35 21.88
N GLU A 59 -13.76 11.53 23.21
CA GLU A 59 -14.96 11.65 24.06
C GLU A 59 -15.60 13.02 23.90
N LYS A 60 -14.78 14.07 23.76
CA LYS A 60 -15.24 15.46 23.60
C LYS A 60 -15.38 15.88 22.13
N ASP A 61 -14.55 15.33 21.30
CA ASP A 61 -14.46 15.63 19.86
C ASP A 61 -14.43 14.32 19.03
N PRO A 62 -15.56 13.65 18.87
CA PRO A 62 -15.65 12.39 18.14
C PRO A 62 -15.36 12.54 16.64
N HIS A 63 -15.38 13.77 16.11
CA HIS A 63 -15.14 14.08 14.71
C HIS A 63 -13.72 14.57 14.44
N GLU A 64 -12.85 14.66 15.48
CA GLU A 64 -11.44 15.04 15.35
C GLU A 64 -11.24 16.41 14.68
N MET A 65 -12.08 17.38 15.05
CA MET A 65 -12.06 18.72 14.48
C MET A 65 -11.02 19.64 15.17
N CYS A 66 -10.69 19.38 16.44
CA CYS A 66 -9.78 20.20 17.23
C CYS A 66 -8.49 19.47 17.58
N ASN A 67 -7.39 19.80 16.89
CA ASN A 67 -6.08 19.24 17.19
C ASN A 67 -5.51 19.83 18.49
N LEU A 68 -5.44 19.01 19.53
CA LEU A 68 -5.00 19.38 20.89
C LEU A 68 -3.50 19.11 21.12
N ILE A 69 -2.70 18.91 20.10
CA ILE A 69 -1.26 18.52 20.22
C ILE A 69 -0.45 19.54 21.03
N ASN A 70 -0.84 20.79 21.00
CA ASN A 70 -0.16 21.88 21.69
C ASN A 70 -0.85 22.29 23.01
N ASP A 71 -1.95 21.64 23.40
CA ASP A 71 -2.67 21.97 24.62
C ASP A 71 -1.94 21.40 25.86
N PRO A 72 -1.50 22.27 26.80
CA PRO A 72 -0.82 21.83 28.02
C PRO A 72 -1.62 20.88 28.89
N ALA A 73 -2.94 20.98 28.88
CA ALA A 73 -3.83 20.12 29.69
C ALA A 73 -3.71 18.63 29.30
N TYR A 74 -3.34 18.36 28.05
CA TYR A 74 -3.21 17.00 27.51
C TYR A 74 -1.77 16.50 27.46
N ARG A 75 -0.79 17.27 27.87
CA ARG A 75 0.65 16.96 27.75
C ARG A 75 1.00 15.55 28.23
N LYS A 76 0.50 15.15 29.38
CA LYS A 76 0.74 13.81 29.95
C LYS A 76 0.26 12.68 29.05
N TYR A 77 -0.91 12.85 28.44
CA TYR A 77 -1.49 11.85 27.53
C TYR A 77 -0.74 11.81 26.21
N ILE A 78 -0.40 12.97 25.67
CA ILE A 78 0.38 13.11 24.44
C ILE A 78 1.74 12.42 24.59
N ASP A 79 2.49 12.71 25.67
CA ASP A 79 3.82 12.11 25.88
C ASP A 79 3.73 10.59 26.09
N ARG A 80 2.68 10.10 26.75
CA ARG A 80 2.42 8.66 26.88
C ARG A 80 2.19 8.00 25.50
N LEU A 81 1.29 8.55 24.69
CA LEU A 81 0.97 7.99 23.37
C LEU A 81 2.15 8.11 22.41
N ARG A 82 2.88 9.22 22.44
CA ARG A 82 4.12 9.39 21.68
C ARG A 82 5.16 8.32 22.03
N LYS A 83 5.31 7.97 23.31
CA LYS A 83 6.21 6.88 23.74
C LYS A 83 5.78 5.53 23.20
N VAL A 84 4.48 5.19 23.32
CA VAL A 84 3.92 3.94 22.80
C VAL A 84 4.09 3.86 21.29
N TYR A 85 3.77 4.95 20.59
CA TYR A 85 3.94 5.05 19.14
C TYR A 85 5.39 4.80 18.71
N ARG A 86 6.38 5.43 19.35
CA ARG A 86 7.80 5.22 19.05
C ARG A 86 8.28 3.80 19.33
N GLN A 87 7.70 3.11 20.31
CA GLN A 87 7.99 1.70 20.57
C GLN A 87 7.46 0.81 19.44
N TRP A 88 6.23 1.06 19.01
CA TRP A 88 5.60 0.37 17.89
C TRP A 88 6.37 0.63 16.60
N GLU A 89 6.68 1.88 16.29
CA GLU A 89 7.44 2.31 15.13
C GLU A 89 8.78 1.56 15.02
N ARG A 90 9.56 1.53 16.11
CA ARG A 90 10.84 0.80 16.13
C ARG A 90 10.70 -0.70 15.86
N LYS A 91 9.62 -1.31 16.33
CA LYS A 91 9.34 -2.73 16.12
C LYS A 91 9.01 -3.03 14.66
N TYR A 92 8.33 -2.14 13.98
CA TYR A 92 7.81 -2.32 12.62
C TYR A 92 8.48 -1.41 11.59
N TRP A 93 9.58 -0.71 11.96
CA TRP A 93 10.26 0.25 11.09
C TRP A 93 10.71 -0.33 9.75
N GLN A 94 11.07 -1.61 9.70
CA GLN A 94 11.39 -2.31 8.46
C GLN A 94 10.23 -2.35 7.45
N CYS A 95 9.01 -2.12 7.93
CA CYS A 95 7.80 -2.04 7.12
C CYS A 95 7.44 -0.57 6.77
N ARG A 96 8.37 0.38 6.94
CA ARG A 96 8.09 1.78 6.58
C ARG A 96 7.67 1.88 5.11
N PRO A 97 6.70 2.74 4.80
CA PRO A 97 6.37 2.97 3.40
C PRO A 97 7.58 3.59 2.69
N LEU A 98 7.96 3.00 1.58
CA LEU A 98 8.92 3.58 0.65
C LEU A 98 8.25 4.76 -0.06
N THR A 99 9.04 5.76 -0.41
CA THR A 99 8.59 6.79 -1.34
C THR A 99 8.43 6.18 -2.74
N GLU A 100 7.59 6.78 -3.57
CA GLU A 100 7.39 6.28 -4.94
C GLU A 100 8.71 6.15 -5.73
N PRO A 101 9.65 7.13 -5.70
CA PRO A 101 10.96 6.95 -6.33
C PRO A 101 11.76 5.74 -5.80
N GLU A 102 11.69 5.46 -4.49
CA GLU A 102 12.35 4.29 -3.90
C GLU A 102 11.70 2.98 -4.38
N ILE A 103 10.35 2.96 -4.51
CA ILE A 103 9.62 1.81 -5.05
C ILE A 103 10.00 1.59 -6.51
N VAL A 104 9.96 2.64 -7.33
CA VAL A 104 10.34 2.57 -8.75
C VAL A 104 11.78 2.07 -8.90
N GLN A 105 12.73 2.61 -8.12
CA GLN A 105 14.12 2.15 -8.16
C GLN A 105 14.29 0.68 -7.74
N THR A 106 13.45 0.21 -6.80
CA THR A 106 13.45 -1.21 -6.39
C THR A 106 12.88 -2.13 -7.47
N MET A 107 11.82 -1.70 -8.14
CA MET A 107 11.12 -2.49 -9.17
C MET A 107 11.79 -2.39 -10.54
N TRP A 108 12.30 -1.20 -10.89
CA TRP A 108 12.94 -0.89 -12.15
C TRP A 108 14.26 -0.14 -11.91
N PRO A 109 15.32 -0.82 -11.49
CA PRO A 109 16.62 -0.20 -11.25
C PRO A 109 17.07 0.56 -12.51
N ASP A 110 17.51 1.82 -12.30
CA ASP A 110 17.96 2.72 -13.37
C ASP A 110 16.93 2.96 -14.50
N GLY A 111 15.65 2.79 -14.17
CA GLY A 111 14.56 2.94 -15.15
C GLY A 111 14.46 1.82 -16.18
N VAL A 112 15.20 0.72 -15.98
CA VAL A 112 15.18 -0.43 -16.89
C VAL A 112 14.26 -1.51 -16.32
N GLN A 113 13.27 -1.92 -17.12
CA GLN A 113 12.38 -3.01 -16.71
C GLN A 113 13.17 -4.32 -16.59
N PRO A 114 13.17 -4.99 -15.43
CA PRO A 114 13.82 -6.28 -15.26
C PRO A 114 13.21 -7.34 -16.20
N LEU A 115 14.07 -8.11 -16.84
CA LEU A 115 13.65 -9.25 -17.66
C LEU A 115 13.59 -10.51 -16.81
N VAL A 116 12.48 -11.21 -16.89
CA VAL A 116 12.31 -12.51 -16.22
C VAL A 116 13.06 -13.56 -17.04
N SER A 117 13.92 -14.35 -16.38
CA SER A 117 14.60 -15.46 -17.01
C SER A 117 13.60 -16.54 -17.44
N ALA A 118 13.89 -17.26 -18.50
CA ALA A 118 13.05 -18.36 -18.95
C ALA A 118 12.90 -19.42 -17.83
N PRO A 119 11.68 -19.89 -17.54
CA PRO A 119 11.49 -20.95 -16.56
C PRO A 119 12.10 -22.27 -17.06
N GLN A 120 12.64 -23.04 -16.14
CA GLN A 120 13.17 -24.38 -16.38
C GLN A 120 12.20 -25.43 -15.82
N ILE A 121 12.00 -26.48 -16.58
CA ILE A 121 11.20 -27.63 -16.20
C ILE A 121 12.18 -28.71 -15.72
N VAL A 122 12.20 -28.97 -14.41
CA VAL A 122 13.05 -29.99 -13.79
C VAL A 122 12.21 -31.21 -13.49
N GLN A 123 12.51 -32.34 -14.14
CA GLN A 123 11.81 -33.61 -13.90
C GLN A 123 12.67 -34.56 -13.08
N LYS A 124 12.12 -35.05 -11.97
CA LYS A 124 12.78 -36.05 -11.12
C LYS A 124 11.73 -36.98 -10.52
N GLY A 125 11.93 -38.31 -10.66
CA GLY A 125 11.07 -39.31 -10.04
C GLY A 125 9.60 -39.25 -10.44
N GLY A 126 9.29 -38.84 -11.70
CA GLY A 126 7.92 -38.71 -12.15
C GLY A 126 7.23 -37.40 -11.71
N GLN A 127 7.94 -36.51 -11.05
CA GLN A 127 7.46 -35.19 -10.66
C GLN A 127 8.14 -34.10 -11.48
N VAL A 128 7.40 -33.05 -11.74
CA VAL A 128 7.89 -31.82 -12.37
C VAL A 128 7.95 -30.69 -11.37
N LYS A 129 9.10 -30.02 -11.31
CA LYS A 129 9.33 -28.77 -10.58
C LYS A 129 9.63 -27.66 -11.59
N LEU A 130 9.03 -26.49 -11.40
CA LEU A 130 9.34 -25.30 -12.19
C LEU A 130 10.31 -24.42 -11.40
N GLU A 131 11.37 -23.98 -12.05
CA GLU A 131 12.41 -23.14 -11.46
C GLU A 131 12.73 -21.96 -12.39
N CYS A 132 13.12 -20.82 -11.79
CA CYS A 132 13.60 -19.66 -12.51
C CYS A 132 14.67 -18.97 -11.66
N SER A 133 15.71 -18.43 -12.29
CA SER A 133 16.77 -17.68 -11.61
C SER A 133 16.32 -16.30 -11.14
N THR A 134 15.23 -15.76 -11.69
CA THR A 134 14.65 -14.48 -11.24
C THR A 134 13.86 -14.68 -9.97
N PRO A 135 14.21 -14.03 -8.86
CA PRO A 135 13.49 -14.17 -7.59
C PRO A 135 12.09 -13.54 -7.66
N GLY A 136 11.14 -14.08 -6.87
CA GLY A 136 9.80 -13.52 -6.72
C GLY A 136 8.85 -13.75 -7.88
N VAL A 137 9.21 -14.59 -8.86
CA VAL A 137 8.32 -14.93 -9.99
C VAL A 137 7.26 -15.94 -9.58
N SER A 138 6.07 -15.83 -10.17
CA SER A 138 5.03 -16.85 -10.12
C SER A 138 5.04 -17.62 -11.44
N TYR A 139 4.70 -18.91 -11.36
CA TYR A 139 4.66 -19.77 -12.55
C TYR A 139 3.23 -20.17 -12.85
N ALA A 140 2.93 -20.30 -14.13
CA ALA A 140 1.73 -20.95 -14.61
C ALA A 140 2.12 -22.07 -15.58
N TYR A 141 1.34 -23.14 -15.63
CA TYR A 141 1.61 -24.28 -16.49
C TYR A 141 0.34 -24.84 -17.11
N GLN A 142 0.50 -25.53 -18.22
CA GLN A 142 -0.50 -26.40 -18.81
C GLN A 142 0.03 -27.82 -18.91
N LEU A 143 -0.84 -28.79 -18.64
CA LEU A 143 -0.56 -30.21 -18.88
C LEU A 143 -1.38 -30.68 -20.08
N ASN A 144 -0.71 -31.17 -21.11
CA ASN A 144 -1.34 -31.60 -22.36
C ASN A 144 -2.21 -30.49 -23.02
N GLY A 145 -1.78 -29.24 -22.91
CA GLY A 145 -2.49 -28.07 -23.43
C GLY A 145 -3.78 -27.71 -22.69
N ARG A 146 -3.94 -28.22 -21.46
CA ARG A 146 -5.14 -28.02 -20.62
C ARG A 146 -4.76 -27.62 -19.20
N GLY A 147 -5.64 -26.92 -18.52
CA GLY A 147 -5.59 -26.67 -17.11
C GLY A 147 -5.97 -27.93 -16.29
N ARG A 148 -5.79 -27.85 -14.97
CA ARG A 148 -6.03 -28.97 -14.03
C ARG A 148 -7.45 -29.59 -14.15
N ASN A 149 -8.44 -28.78 -14.52
CA ASN A 149 -9.84 -29.22 -14.69
C ASN A 149 -10.20 -29.56 -16.16
N GLY A 150 -9.22 -29.73 -17.05
CA GLY A 150 -9.46 -30.01 -18.47
C GLY A 150 -9.82 -28.79 -19.32
N GLU A 151 -9.88 -27.60 -18.73
CA GLU A 151 -10.18 -26.35 -19.44
C GLU A 151 -8.93 -25.80 -20.14
N LYS A 152 -9.15 -24.93 -21.13
CA LYS A 152 -8.06 -24.26 -21.87
C LYS A 152 -7.48 -23.07 -21.10
N HIS A 153 -7.13 -23.23 -19.86
CA HIS A 153 -6.50 -22.19 -19.07
C HIS A 153 -5.19 -22.66 -18.43
N TRP A 154 -4.41 -21.71 -17.94
CA TRP A 154 -3.18 -21.99 -17.23
C TRP A 154 -3.45 -22.27 -15.76
N ASN A 155 -2.75 -23.27 -15.20
CA ASN A 155 -2.78 -23.53 -13.76
C ASN A 155 -1.70 -22.69 -13.06
N LEU A 156 -2.03 -22.16 -11.91
CA LEU A 156 -1.01 -21.59 -11.02
C LEU A 156 -0.16 -22.73 -10.46
N TYR A 157 1.15 -22.61 -10.59
CA TYR A 157 2.09 -23.54 -9.98
C TYR A 157 2.31 -23.18 -8.51
N VAL A 158 2.01 -24.11 -7.61
CA VAL A 158 2.15 -23.92 -6.16
C VAL A 158 3.20 -24.89 -5.61
N GLU A 159 3.21 -26.12 -6.15
CA GLU A 159 4.08 -27.22 -5.70
C GLU A 159 4.38 -28.18 -6.87
N PRO A 160 5.43 -29.03 -6.74
CA PRO A 160 5.72 -30.06 -7.74
C PRO A 160 4.54 -30.97 -8.00
N PHE A 161 4.28 -31.28 -9.26
CA PHE A 161 3.15 -32.08 -9.70
C PHE A 161 3.61 -33.33 -10.46
N VAL A 162 2.77 -34.38 -10.43
CA VAL A 162 3.07 -35.66 -11.07
C VAL A 162 2.75 -35.60 -12.56
N VAL A 163 3.63 -36.20 -13.36
CA VAL A 163 3.46 -36.41 -14.81
C VAL A 163 3.66 -37.86 -15.17
N HIS A 164 2.98 -38.30 -16.21
CA HIS A 164 3.05 -39.64 -16.75
C HIS A 164 3.80 -39.67 -18.08
N LYS A 165 4.21 -40.88 -18.49
CA LYS A 165 4.87 -41.05 -19.81
C LYS A 165 3.96 -40.59 -20.94
N GLY A 166 4.44 -39.61 -21.72
CA GLY A 166 3.69 -39.03 -22.84
C GLY A 166 3.04 -37.68 -22.52
N ASP A 167 3.01 -37.25 -21.26
CA ASP A 167 2.53 -35.91 -20.93
C ASP A 167 3.45 -34.81 -21.47
N ARG A 168 2.81 -33.70 -21.86
CA ARG A 168 3.49 -32.47 -22.28
C ARG A 168 3.20 -31.36 -21.28
N VAL A 169 4.25 -30.76 -20.77
CA VAL A 169 4.19 -29.60 -19.89
C VAL A 169 4.63 -28.37 -20.65
N ALA A 170 3.85 -27.30 -20.57
CA ALA A 170 4.14 -25.98 -21.12
C ALA A 170 4.05 -24.93 -20.02
#